data_c9637a8818147b9ddca37bf3f7ff8cfd
#
_entry.id   c9637a8818147b9ddca37bf3f7ff8cfd
#
_cell.length_a   1.000
_cell.length_b   1.000
_cell.length_c   1.000
_cell.angle_alpha   90.00
_cell.angle_beta   90.00
_cell.angle_gamma   90.00
#
_symmetry.space_group_name_H-M   'P 1'
#
loop_
_entity.id
_entity.type
_entity.pdbx_description
1 polymer ?
#
loop_
_entity_poly.entity_id
_entity_poly.type
_entity_poly.pdbx_seq_one_letter_code
_entity_poly.pdbx_strand_id
1 'polypeptide(L)'
;MAVSRNSLIFACVNHAPVVELVDTPDLGSGAARCVSSSLIRRTMKVKTLIIGSGPAGYTAAIYASRSGLNPILFEGNLPGGQLTQTTEIENFPGYPDGITGDELMEDLRRQAERLGTDIRSGVVTKVEFAKDSSSSHKVTIDDSEVIETKVLIISTGASAKYLGLEDEKKYAGLGVSACATCDGFFYRKKDVAVVGGGDTACEEAQYLASLCNKVYMIVRRDVLRASDAMQQKVRNTDNIEILWKSQVRGLYGDDGLEGAIVETDGQTSKLAISGLFLAIGHHPNSELFRPELNCDNEGYIIVKHPTTETNIPGVFACGDVADPIYRQAISAAGSGCRAAMDAKRYLDSL
;
A
#
# COMPACT_ATOMS: atom_id res chain seq x y z
N MET A 1 17.61 -8.88 61.06
CA MET A 1 16.55 -7.86 60.93
C MET A 1 16.09 -7.86 59.50
N ALA A 2 14.87 -8.38 59.29
CA ALA A 2 14.27 -8.53 57.98
C ALA A 2 13.48 -7.26 57.62
N VAL A 3 13.66 -6.74 56.44
CA VAL A 3 12.78 -5.70 55.88
C VAL A 3 12.14 -6.25 54.59
N SER A 4 10.85 -6.37 54.66
CA SER A 4 9.92 -6.87 53.65
C SER A 4 9.85 -5.93 52.44
N ARG A 5 9.89 -6.51 51.24
CA ARG A 5 9.55 -5.83 49.97
C ARG A 5 8.03 -5.94 49.73
N ASN A 6 7.33 -4.84 49.80
CA ASN A 6 5.96 -4.71 49.28
C ASN A 6 6.02 -4.31 47.82
N SER A 7 5.56 -5.21 46.93
CA SER A 7 5.31 -4.92 45.53
C SER A 7 3.92 -4.29 45.43
N LEU A 8 3.85 -3.03 44.96
CA LEU A 8 2.62 -2.37 44.58
C LEU A 8 2.31 -2.76 43.12
N ILE A 9 1.25 -3.53 42.94
CA ILE A 9 0.64 -3.79 41.64
C ILE A 9 -0.33 -2.63 41.36
N PHE A 10 0.00 -1.82 40.36
CA PHE A 10 -0.97 -0.84 39.82
C PHE A 10 -1.91 -1.58 38.89
N ALA A 11 -3.18 -1.73 39.29
CA ALA A 11 -4.25 -2.16 38.44
C ALA A 11 -4.77 -0.92 37.66
N CYS A 12 -4.63 -0.92 36.34
CA CYS A 12 -5.35 0.02 35.49
C CYS A 12 -6.84 -0.30 35.54
N VAL A 13 -7.62 0.61 36.15
CA VAL A 13 -9.07 0.56 36.12
C VAL A 13 -9.54 1.29 34.87
N ASN A 14 -10.00 0.52 33.87
CA ASN A 14 -10.73 1.05 32.74
C ASN A 14 -12.09 1.58 33.21
N HIS A 15 -12.32 2.88 33.10
CA HIS A 15 -13.61 3.48 33.29
C HIS A 15 -14.49 3.24 32.07
N ALA A 16 -15.31 2.20 32.10
CA ALA A 16 -16.48 2.11 31.25
C ALA A 16 -17.63 2.93 31.90
N PRO A 17 -18.41 3.70 31.12
CA PRO A 17 -19.57 4.41 31.70
C PRO A 17 -20.63 3.41 32.14
N VAL A 18 -21.02 3.52 33.42
CA VAL A 18 -22.11 2.77 34.01
C VAL A 18 -23.42 3.29 33.41
N VAL A 19 -24.14 2.42 32.71
CA VAL A 19 -25.51 2.69 32.29
C VAL A 19 -26.43 2.28 33.45
N GLU A 20 -27.13 3.24 34.02
CA GLU A 20 -28.17 2.99 35.01
C GLU A 20 -29.23 2.05 34.45
N LEU A 21 -29.46 0.95 35.16
CA LEU A 21 -30.62 0.07 34.95
C LEU A 21 -31.85 0.76 35.55
N VAL A 22 -32.79 1.13 34.68
CA VAL A 22 -34.12 1.60 35.13
C VAL A 22 -34.91 0.38 35.55
N ASP A 23 -35.41 0.41 36.79
CA ASP A 23 -36.30 -0.59 37.36
C ASP A 23 -37.58 -0.76 36.51
N THR A 24 -37.84 -1.99 36.04
CA THR A 24 -39.14 -2.37 35.49
C THR A 24 -39.92 -3.18 36.50
N PRO A 25 -41.23 -2.92 36.68
CA PRO A 25 -42.05 -3.63 37.63
C PRO A 25 -42.37 -5.09 37.20
N ASP A 26 -42.58 -5.92 38.20
CA ASP A 26 -42.93 -7.33 38.17
C ASP A 26 -43.79 -7.79 36.98
N LEU A 27 -43.31 -8.80 36.26
CA LEU A 27 -44.12 -9.63 35.40
C LEU A 27 -44.05 -11.09 35.85
N GLY A 28 -45.24 -11.58 36.22
CA GLY A 28 -45.48 -12.92 36.70
C GLY A 28 -45.03 -14.04 35.76
N SER A 29 -44.90 -15.20 36.36
CA SER A 29 -44.52 -16.50 35.84
C SER A 29 -45.05 -16.85 34.44
N GLY A 30 -44.18 -17.05 33.51
CA GLY A 30 -44.49 -17.62 32.18
C GLY A 30 -43.31 -17.65 31.23
N ALA A 31 -42.77 -18.84 31.05
CA ALA A 31 -41.93 -19.28 29.93
C ALA A 31 -40.70 -18.39 29.57
N ALA A 32 -39.54 -18.80 30.05
CA ALA A 32 -38.26 -18.30 29.54
C ALA A 32 -38.14 -18.57 28.04
N ARG A 33 -38.48 -17.59 27.22
CA ARG A 33 -38.01 -17.54 25.83
C ARG A 33 -36.55 -17.15 25.90
N CYS A 34 -35.67 -18.05 25.59
CA CYS A 34 -34.31 -17.71 25.20
C CYS A 34 -34.37 -16.73 24.03
N VAL A 35 -34.25 -15.45 24.34
CA VAL A 35 -33.95 -14.45 23.33
C VAL A 35 -32.55 -14.75 22.91
N SER A 36 -32.39 -15.38 21.76
CA SER A 36 -31.14 -15.46 21.04
C SER A 36 -30.50 -14.08 21.10
N SER A 37 -29.31 -13.99 21.67
CA SER A 37 -28.49 -12.80 21.59
C SER A 37 -28.13 -12.58 20.11
N SER A 38 -29.04 -11.98 19.35
CA SER A 38 -28.70 -11.32 18.11
C SER A 38 -27.66 -10.28 18.49
N LEU A 39 -26.40 -10.53 18.13
CA LEU A 39 -25.34 -9.53 18.17
C LEU A 39 -25.90 -8.27 17.52
N ILE A 40 -26.24 -7.28 18.34
CA ILE A 40 -26.56 -5.93 17.85
C ILE A 40 -25.25 -5.46 17.23
N ARG A 41 -25.12 -5.56 15.90
CA ARG A 41 -24.01 -4.97 15.15
C ARG A 41 -24.03 -3.48 15.47
N ARG A 42 -23.11 -3.06 16.33
CA ARG A 42 -23.00 -1.65 16.72
C ARG A 42 -22.48 -0.89 15.53
N THR A 43 -23.34 -0.21 14.81
CA THR A 43 -22.96 0.66 13.69
C THR A 43 -22.33 1.93 14.26
N MET A 44 -21.06 2.14 14.01
CA MET A 44 -20.35 3.38 14.34
C MET A 44 -20.57 4.40 13.23
N LYS A 45 -20.74 5.69 13.58
CA LYS A 45 -20.82 6.78 12.61
C LYS A 45 -19.63 7.70 12.76
N VAL A 46 -18.92 7.95 11.64
CA VAL A 46 -17.77 8.84 11.59
C VAL A 46 -17.89 9.82 10.43
N LYS A 47 -17.19 10.94 10.48
CA LYS A 47 -17.19 11.91 9.38
C LYS A 47 -16.30 11.45 8.23
N THR A 48 -15.14 10.93 8.55
CA THR A 48 -14.09 10.56 7.59
C THR A 48 -13.48 9.21 7.96
N LEU A 49 -13.43 8.32 6.98
CA LEU A 49 -12.76 7.03 7.08
C LEU A 49 -11.65 6.94 6.04
N ILE A 50 -10.48 6.45 6.43
CA ILE A 50 -9.32 6.24 5.56
C ILE A 50 -9.02 4.75 5.52
N ILE A 51 -8.84 4.20 4.32
CA ILE A 51 -8.50 2.79 4.10
C ILE A 51 -7.07 2.69 3.57
N GLY A 52 -6.19 2.07 4.35
CA GLY A 52 -4.79 1.87 4.02
C GLY A 52 -3.85 2.83 4.73
N SER A 53 -2.69 2.33 5.12
CA SER A 53 -1.70 2.98 5.99
C SER A 53 -0.36 3.24 5.33
N GLY A 54 -0.28 3.22 4.00
CA GLY A 54 0.91 3.66 3.28
C GLY A 54 1.15 5.18 3.42
N PRO A 55 2.18 5.74 2.77
CA PRO A 55 2.49 7.17 2.84
C PRO A 55 1.30 8.07 2.48
N ALA A 56 0.46 7.64 1.53
CA ALA A 56 -0.76 8.36 1.17
C ALA A 56 -1.78 8.38 2.32
N GLY A 57 -2.02 7.23 2.95
CA GLY A 57 -3.00 7.10 4.02
C GLY A 57 -2.62 7.88 5.27
N TYR A 58 -1.41 7.72 5.77
CA TYR A 58 -0.94 8.49 6.94
C TYR A 58 -0.87 9.99 6.64
N THR A 59 -0.44 10.39 5.44
CA THR A 59 -0.45 11.81 5.07
C THR A 59 -1.89 12.35 5.00
N ALA A 60 -2.83 11.61 4.42
CA ALA A 60 -4.24 11.99 4.43
C ALA A 60 -4.77 12.13 5.86
N ALA A 61 -4.41 11.20 6.75
CA ALA A 61 -4.79 11.23 8.16
C ALA A 61 -4.25 12.47 8.90
N ILE A 62 -2.97 12.80 8.68
CA ILE A 62 -2.32 14.01 9.22
C ILE A 62 -3.09 15.27 8.81
N TYR A 63 -3.37 15.45 7.53
CA TYR A 63 -4.05 16.63 7.02
C TYR A 63 -5.54 16.67 7.40
N ALA A 64 -6.22 15.53 7.42
CA ALA A 64 -7.61 15.42 7.87
C ALA A 64 -7.75 15.78 9.36
N SER A 65 -6.86 15.26 10.22
CA SER A 65 -6.85 15.58 11.64
C SER A 65 -6.60 17.07 11.89
N ARG A 66 -5.63 17.68 11.20
CA ARG A 66 -5.34 19.12 11.29
C ARG A 66 -6.52 19.98 10.81
N SER A 67 -7.36 19.45 9.93
CA SER A 67 -8.57 20.11 9.44
C SER A 67 -9.81 19.85 10.30
N GLY A 68 -9.68 19.17 11.45
CA GLY A 68 -10.75 18.86 12.38
C GLY A 68 -11.74 17.82 11.87
N LEU A 69 -11.32 16.96 10.95
CA LEU A 69 -12.19 15.91 10.41
C LEU A 69 -12.27 14.66 11.29
N ASN A 70 -11.40 14.53 12.29
CA ASN A 70 -11.34 13.42 13.24
C ASN A 70 -11.39 12.04 12.52
N PRO A 71 -10.43 11.74 11.64
CA PRO A 71 -10.48 10.55 10.83
C PRO A 71 -10.24 9.28 11.65
N ILE A 72 -10.90 8.19 11.25
CA ILE A 72 -10.48 6.83 11.58
C ILE A 72 -9.71 6.28 10.39
N LEU A 73 -8.57 5.65 10.64
CA LEU A 73 -7.75 4.99 9.62
C LEU A 73 -7.65 3.50 9.94
N PHE A 74 -7.94 2.64 8.96
CA PHE A 74 -7.70 1.20 9.04
C PHE A 74 -6.44 0.83 8.26
N GLU A 75 -5.50 0.17 8.96
CA GLU A 75 -4.17 -0.13 8.43
C GLU A 75 -4.14 -1.27 7.40
N GLY A 76 -5.11 -2.18 7.47
CA GLY A 76 -5.13 -3.36 6.62
C GLY A 76 -4.16 -4.45 7.09
N ASN A 77 -3.81 -5.38 6.18
CA ASN A 77 -2.97 -6.54 6.48
C ASN A 77 -1.47 -6.21 6.59
N LEU A 78 -1.04 -5.07 6.06
CA LEU A 78 0.35 -4.63 6.05
C LEU A 78 0.42 -3.19 6.56
N PRO A 79 0.47 -2.97 7.90
CA PRO A 79 0.63 -1.65 8.47
C PRO A 79 1.89 -0.95 7.91
N GLY A 80 1.76 0.32 7.49
CA GLY A 80 2.84 1.05 6.82
C GLY A 80 2.95 0.79 5.31
N GLY A 81 2.30 -0.25 4.80
CA GLY A 81 2.27 -0.58 3.36
C GLY A 81 3.61 -1.07 2.83
N GLN A 82 3.84 -0.95 1.52
CA GLN A 82 5.00 -1.55 0.85
C GLN A 82 6.35 -1.01 1.30
N LEU A 83 6.44 0.20 1.84
CA LEU A 83 7.70 0.74 2.32
C LEU A 83 8.30 -0.08 3.46
N THR A 84 7.50 -0.75 4.27
CA THR A 84 8.00 -1.65 5.34
C THR A 84 8.69 -2.91 4.81
N GLN A 85 8.62 -3.15 3.50
CA GLN A 85 9.29 -4.27 2.83
C GLN A 85 10.62 -3.87 2.17
N THR A 86 11.00 -2.59 2.26
CA THR A 86 12.28 -2.08 1.75
C THR A 86 13.22 -1.78 2.91
N THR A 87 14.53 -1.87 2.68
CA THR A 87 15.52 -1.69 3.74
C THR A 87 15.83 -0.22 3.97
N GLU A 88 16.29 0.49 2.96
CA GLU A 88 16.76 1.88 3.06
C GLU A 88 16.05 2.78 2.04
N ILE A 89 15.69 3.98 2.46
CA ILE A 89 15.01 5.00 1.66
C ILE A 89 15.87 6.27 1.68
N GLU A 90 16.44 6.62 0.54
CA GLU A 90 17.27 7.81 0.36
C GLU A 90 16.54 8.95 -0.37
N ASN A 91 15.36 8.66 -0.95
CA ASN A 91 14.64 9.56 -1.83
C ASN A 91 13.36 10.18 -1.22
N PHE A 92 13.19 10.07 0.10
CA PHE A 92 12.10 10.77 0.80
C PHE A 92 12.65 12.06 1.44
N PRO A 93 12.20 13.26 1.02
CA PRO A 93 12.71 14.52 1.54
C PRO A 93 12.52 14.67 3.04
N GLY A 94 13.55 15.19 3.73
CA GLY A 94 13.57 15.41 5.17
C GLY A 94 14.50 14.47 5.92
N TYR A 95 15.04 13.45 5.26
CA TYR A 95 15.99 12.48 5.82
C TYR A 95 17.30 12.51 5.02
N PRO A 96 18.22 13.45 5.34
CA PRO A 96 19.43 13.66 4.55
C PRO A 96 20.44 12.50 4.58
N ASP A 97 20.36 11.67 5.61
CA ASP A 97 21.22 10.51 5.80
C ASP A 97 20.52 9.18 5.46
N GLY A 98 19.36 9.25 4.79
CA GLY A 98 18.48 8.10 4.57
C GLY A 98 17.67 7.73 5.81
N ILE A 99 16.75 6.78 5.65
CA ILE A 99 15.93 6.21 6.73
C ILE A 99 15.44 4.83 6.29
N THR A 100 15.22 3.93 7.25
CA THR A 100 14.60 2.65 6.91
C THR A 100 13.10 2.80 6.62
N GLY A 101 12.55 1.89 5.82
CA GLY A 101 11.12 1.93 5.50
C GLY A 101 10.24 1.83 6.75
N ASP A 102 10.59 0.98 7.69
CA ASP A 102 9.86 0.82 8.95
C ASP A 102 9.89 2.10 9.80
N GLU A 103 11.06 2.73 9.96
CA GLU A 103 11.20 3.97 10.74
C GLU A 103 10.43 5.13 10.11
N LEU A 104 10.49 5.30 8.79
CA LEU A 104 9.72 6.32 8.10
C LEU A 104 8.22 6.14 8.31
N MET A 105 7.73 4.91 8.19
CA MET A 105 6.30 4.65 8.34
C MET A 105 5.84 4.78 9.79
N GLU A 106 6.68 4.42 10.76
CA GLU A 106 6.40 4.64 12.19
C GLU A 106 6.40 6.15 12.53
N ASP A 107 7.28 6.95 11.94
CA ASP A 107 7.28 8.42 12.12
C ASP A 107 5.99 9.04 11.59
N LEU A 108 5.52 8.64 10.40
CA LEU A 108 4.25 9.11 9.83
C LEU A 108 3.05 8.67 10.68
N ARG A 109 3.05 7.42 11.17
CA ARG A 109 2.04 6.86 12.06
C ARG A 109 1.93 7.66 13.34
N ARG A 110 3.05 7.85 14.05
CA ARG A 110 3.12 8.62 15.30
C ARG A 110 2.69 10.07 15.09
N GLN A 111 3.03 10.67 13.95
CA GLN A 111 2.60 12.02 13.61
C GLN A 111 1.07 12.09 13.44
N ALA A 112 0.47 11.13 12.76
CA ALA A 112 -0.99 11.06 12.57
C ALA A 112 -1.72 10.85 13.90
N GLU A 113 -1.26 9.94 14.75
CA GLU A 113 -1.81 9.69 16.09
C GLU A 113 -1.74 10.93 17.00
N ARG A 114 -0.56 11.57 17.05
CA ARG A 114 -0.36 12.80 17.84
C ARG A 114 -1.32 13.93 17.42
N LEU A 115 -1.72 13.96 16.17
CA LEU A 115 -2.66 14.96 15.64
C LEU A 115 -4.13 14.56 15.81
N GLY A 116 -4.41 13.38 16.37
CA GLY A 116 -5.76 12.94 16.72
C GLY A 116 -6.42 12.00 15.73
N THR A 117 -5.66 11.34 14.85
CA THR A 117 -6.17 10.22 14.05
C THR A 117 -6.40 9.00 14.95
N ASP A 118 -7.57 8.38 14.87
CA ASP A 118 -7.85 7.07 15.45
C ASP A 118 -7.36 5.98 14.48
N ILE A 119 -6.17 5.44 14.72
CA ILE A 119 -5.57 4.40 13.88
C ILE A 119 -5.94 3.03 14.46
N ARG A 120 -6.52 2.18 13.61
CA ARG A 120 -7.01 0.86 14.00
C ARG A 120 -6.45 -0.23 13.10
N SER A 121 -6.11 -1.36 13.70
CA SER A 121 -5.93 -2.60 12.98
C SER A 121 -7.27 -3.12 12.47
N GLY A 122 -7.26 -3.82 11.34
CA GLY A 122 -8.44 -4.40 10.72
C GLY A 122 -8.42 -4.28 9.20
N VAL A 123 -9.13 -5.17 8.55
CA VAL A 123 -9.21 -5.26 7.09
C VAL A 123 -10.59 -4.88 6.62
N VAL A 124 -10.67 -3.95 5.68
CA VAL A 124 -11.93 -3.64 5.01
C VAL A 124 -12.29 -4.81 4.08
N THR A 125 -13.41 -5.45 4.34
CA THR A 125 -13.87 -6.62 3.57
C THR A 125 -15.04 -6.31 2.65
N LYS A 126 -15.78 -5.20 2.90
CA LYS A 126 -16.89 -4.77 2.05
C LYS A 126 -17.10 -3.27 2.13
N VAL A 127 -17.47 -2.66 1.00
CA VAL A 127 -17.92 -1.27 0.93
C VAL A 127 -19.26 -1.22 0.20
N GLU A 128 -20.22 -0.49 0.78
CA GLU A 128 -21.48 -0.14 0.17
C GLU A 128 -21.52 1.39 0.02
N PHE A 129 -21.45 1.86 -1.20
CA PHE A 129 -21.42 3.30 -1.46
C PHE A 129 -22.79 3.94 -1.30
N ALA A 130 -22.80 5.18 -0.81
CA ALA A 130 -23.99 6.01 -0.74
C ALA A 130 -24.49 6.35 -2.15
N LYS A 131 -25.79 6.35 -2.34
CA LYS A 131 -26.41 6.70 -3.64
C LYS A 131 -26.43 8.21 -3.91
N ASP A 132 -26.38 8.99 -2.84
CA ASP A 132 -26.42 10.44 -2.85
C ASP A 132 -25.71 11.04 -1.64
N SER A 133 -25.53 12.36 -1.61
CA SER A 133 -24.85 13.08 -0.53
C SER A 133 -25.59 13.06 0.81
N SER A 134 -26.91 12.81 0.80
CA SER A 134 -27.71 12.72 2.03
C SER A 134 -27.45 11.41 2.80
N SER A 135 -27.09 10.35 2.08
CA SER A 135 -26.79 9.02 2.61
C SER A 135 -25.34 8.93 3.13
N SER A 136 -24.99 7.84 3.77
CA SER A 136 -23.62 7.53 4.22
C SER A 136 -23.14 6.27 3.56
N HIS A 137 -21.83 6.22 3.24
CA HIS A 137 -21.15 4.99 2.85
C HIS A 137 -21.10 4.04 4.03
N LYS A 138 -21.20 2.74 3.79
CA LYS A 138 -21.03 1.69 4.80
C LYS A 138 -19.82 0.86 4.50
N VAL A 139 -18.95 0.76 5.48
CA VAL A 139 -17.69 0.01 5.37
C VAL A 139 -17.70 -1.09 6.41
N THR A 140 -17.49 -2.34 5.97
CA THR A 140 -17.41 -3.51 6.84
C THR A 140 -15.95 -3.86 7.08
N ILE A 141 -15.60 -4.03 8.35
CA ILE A 141 -14.27 -4.39 8.82
C ILE A 141 -14.34 -5.83 9.37
N ASP A 142 -13.40 -6.68 8.94
CA ASP A 142 -13.24 -8.08 9.41
C ASP A 142 -14.58 -8.85 9.43
N ASP A 143 -15.42 -8.65 8.41
CA ASP A 143 -16.74 -9.24 8.20
C ASP A 143 -17.75 -9.01 9.36
N SER A 144 -17.44 -8.18 10.34
CA SER A 144 -18.21 -8.05 11.58
C SER A 144 -18.61 -6.64 11.94
N GLU A 145 -17.69 -5.68 11.97
CA GLU A 145 -17.95 -4.29 12.33
C GLU A 145 -18.42 -3.48 11.11
N VAL A 146 -19.46 -2.66 11.27
CA VAL A 146 -19.94 -1.77 10.20
C VAL A 146 -19.78 -0.33 10.64
N ILE A 147 -19.09 0.47 9.80
CA ILE A 147 -18.89 1.90 10.00
C ILE A 147 -19.62 2.67 8.91
N GLU A 148 -20.42 3.65 9.32
CA GLU A 148 -21.04 4.61 8.42
C GLU A 148 -20.20 5.89 8.35
N THR A 149 -19.88 6.35 7.14
CA THR A 149 -19.08 7.56 6.93
C THR A 149 -19.64 8.43 5.81
N LYS A 150 -19.43 9.74 5.91
CA LYS A 150 -19.73 10.70 4.83
C LYS A 150 -18.60 10.83 3.82
N VAL A 151 -17.38 10.61 4.27
CA VAL A 151 -16.17 10.68 3.45
C VAL A 151 -15.39 9.39 3.57
N LEU A 152 -15.01 8.85 2.42
CA LEU A 152 -14.15 7.70 2.30
C LEU A 152 -12.91 8.07 1.48
N ILE A 153 -11.72 7.91 2.08
CA ILE A 153 -10.44 8.07 1.37
C ILE A 153 -9.83 6.69 1.17
N ILE A 154 -9.64 6.31 -0.09
CA ILE A 154 -9.07 5.03 -0.50
C ILE A 154 -7.58 5.24 -0.78
N SER A 155 -6.72 4.60 0.00
CA SER A 155 -5.26 4.68 -0.08
C SER A 155 -4.61 3.30 0.04
N THR A 156 -5.24 2.30 -0.58
CA THR A 156 -4.87 0.88 -0.48
C THR A 156 -3.62 0.49 -1.26
N GLY A 157 -3.07 1.42 -2.06
CA GLY A 157 -1.84 1.24 -2.81
C GLY A 157 -1.96 0.27 -3.99
N ALA A 158 -0.80 -0.20 -4.45
CA ALA A 158 -0.67 -1.21 -5.49
C ALA A 158 0.38 -2.23 -5.09
N SER A 159 0.21 -3.49 -5.47
CA SER A 159 1.15 -4.56 -5.18
C SER A 159 2.00 -4.87 -6.42
N ALA A 160 3.31 -5.02 -6.25
CA ALA A 160 4.18 -5.46 -7.32
C ALA A 160 3.83 -6.89 -7.74
N LYS A 161 3.95 -7.19 -9.04
CA LYS A 161 3.85 -8.55 -9.55
C LYS A 161 5.21 -9.23 -9.41
N TYR A 162 5.18 -10.46 -8.94
CA TYR A 162 6.34 -11.34 -8.79
C TYR A 162 6.28 -12.48 -9.80
N LEU A 163 7.42 -13.16 -10.03
CA LEU A 163 7.50 -14.30 -10.93
C LEU A 163 6.86 -15.57 -10.34
N GLY A 164 6.72 -15.60 -9.01
CA GLY A 164 6.21 -16.74 -8.27
C GLY A 164 7.25 -17.83 -8.02
N LEU A 165 8.53 -17.48 -8.01
CA LEU A 165 9.62 -18.37 -7.67
C LEU A 165 9.70 -18.55 -6.15
N GLU A 166 10.05 -19.76 -5.70
CA GLU A 166 10.20 -20.06 -4.27
C GLU A 166 11.26 -19.16 -3.60
N ASP A 167 12.32 -18.86 -4.35
CA ASP A 167 13.47 -18.08 -3.86
C ASP A 167 13.24 -16.56 -3.83
N GLU A 168 12.21 -16.02 -4.48
CA GLU A 168 12.00 -14.57 -4.57
C GLU A 168 11.89 -13.90 -3.20
N LYS A 169 11.19 -14.55 -2.27
CA LYS A 169 11.00 -14.01 -0.91
C LYS A 169 12.31 -13.97 -0.10
N LYS A 170 13.23 -14.91 -0.36
CA LYS A 170 14.53 -14.94 0.30
C LYS A 170 15.38 -13.71 -0.07
N TYR A 171 15.27 -13.26 -1.32
CA TYR A 171 16.10 -12.17 -1.85
C TYR A 171 15.35 -10.83 -1.93
N ALA A 172 14.12 -10.74 -1.44
CA ALA A 172 13.39 -9.47 -1.37
C ALA A 172 14.17 -8.46 -0.50
N GLY A 173 14.53 -7.29 -1.07
CA GLY A 173 15.41 -6.32 -0.43
C GLY A 173 16.90 -6.72 -0.34
N LEU A 174 17.24 -7.96 -0.72
CA LEU A 174 18.62 -8.49 -0.74
C LEU A 174 19.10 -8.82 -2.16
N GLY A 175 18.53 -8.16 -3.16
CA GLY A 175 18.88 -8.36 -4.56
C GLY A 175 17.69 -8.43 -5.50
N VAL A 176 16.48 -8.72 -5.03
CA VAL A 176 15.25 -8.68 -5.83
C VAL A 176 14.47 -7.42 -5.48
N SER A 177 14.14 -6.62 -6.49
CA SER A 177 13.40 -5.36 -6.38
C SER A 177 12.33 -5.26 -7.47
N ALA A 178 11.27 -4.51 -7.21
CA ALA A 178 10.24 -4.14 -8.18
C ALA A 178 10.26 -2.63 -8.51
N CYS A 179 11.32 -1.92 -8.12
CA CYS A 179 11.44 -0.47 -8.32
C CYS A 179 12.91 -0.08 -8.61
N ALA A 180 13.26 0.10 -9.87
CA ALA A 180 14.62 0.51 -10.24
C ALA A 180 14.98 1.90 -9.73
N THR A 181 14.03 2.85 -9.70
CA THR A 181 14.27 4.21 -9.20
C THR A 181 14.43 4.27 -7.69
N CYS A 182 13.93 3.27 -6.95
CA CYS A 182 14.10 3.16 -5.51
C CYS A 182 15.49 2.58 -5.18
N ASP A 183 15.80 1.43 -5.77
CA ASP A 183 16.90 0.59 -5.32
C ASP A 183 18.13 0.60 -6.26
N GLY A 184 17.99 1.12 -7.47
CA GLY A 184 19.06 1.08 -8.50
C GLY A 184 20.38 1.70 -8.05
N PHE A 185 20.33 2.69 -7.16
CA PHE A 185 21.53 3.34 -6.62
C PHE A 185 22.46 2.37 -5.87
N PHE A 186 21.92 1.38 -5.14
CA PHE A 186 22.69 0.38 -4.39
C PHE A 186 23.44 -0.61 -5.30
N TYR A 187 23.09 -0.64 -6.59
CA TYR A 187 23.68 -1.51 -7.60
C TYR A 187 24.65 -0.79 -8.56
N ARG A 188 25.11 0.40 -8.20
CA ARG A 188 26.10 1.15 -8.98
C ARG A 188 27.34 0.30 -9.25
N LYS A 189 27.79 0.30 -10.53
CA LYS A 189 28.96 -0.46 -11.01
C LYS A 189 28.86 -1.98 -10.80
N LYS A 190 27.65 -2.51 -10.62
CA LYS A 190 27.39 -3.96 -10.59
C LYS A 190 26.65 -4.37 -11.85
N ASP A 191 26.57 -5.67 -12.09
CA ASP A 191 25.76 -6.25 -13.16
C ASP A 191 24.38 -6.58 -12.61
N VAL A 192 23.34 -6.20 -13.34
CA VAL A 192 21.94 -6.38 -12.91
C VAL A 192 21.08 -6.92 -14.05
N ALA A 193 19.91 -7.43 -13.73
CA ALA A 193 18.92 -7.82 -14.72
C ALA A 193 17.59 -7.13 -14.49
N VAL A 194 16.86 -6.86 -15.59
CA VAL A 194 15.48 -6.38 -15.62
C VAL A 194 14.61 -7.43 -16.29
N VAL A 195 13.57 -7.89 -15.62
CA VAL A 195 12.59 -8.81 -16.19
C VAL A 195 11.42 -8.03 -16.73
N GLY A 196 11.20 -8.08 -18.04
CA GLY A 196 10.10 -7.39 -18.70
C GLY A 196 10.44 -6.97 -20.12
N GLY A 197 9.41 -6.49 -20.84
CA GLY A 197 9.58 -6.06 -22.24
C GLY A 197 8.58 -5.00 -22.67
N GLY A 198 7.93 -4.31 -21.73
CA GLY A 198 7.08 -3.13 -21.92
C GLY A 198 7.86 -1.82 -21.74
N ASP A 199 7.18 -0.68 -21.89
CA ASP A 199 7.79 0.65 -21.74
C ASP A 199 8.47 0.78 -20.37
N THR A 200 7.81 0.42 -19.27
CA THR A 200 8.40 0.45 -17.91
C THR A 200 9.70 -0.35 -17.82
N ALA A 201 9.77 -1.55 -18.42
CA ALA A 201 11.00 -2.35 -18.39
C ALA A 201 12.13 -1.69 -19.16
N CYS A 202 11.81 -1.02 -20.27
CA CYS A 202 12.78 -0.27 -21.05
C CYS A 202 13.26 0.98 -20.31
N GLU A 203 12.37 1.70 -19.65
CA GLU A 203 12.70 2.87 -18.83
C GLU A 203 13.60 2.49 -17.64
N GLU A 204 13.24 1.43 -16.93
CA GLU A 204 14.04 0.92 -15.82
C GLU A 204 15.41 0.43 -16.26
N ALA A 205 15.48 -0.28 -17.41
CA ALA A 205 16.76 -0.72 -17.98
C ALA A 205 17.65 0.47 -18.38
N GLN A 206 17.07 1.53 -18.97
CA GLN A 206 17.78 2.77 -19.28
C GLN A 206 18.32 3.48 -18.02
N TYR A 207 17.47 3.57 -17.00
CA TYR A 207 17.88 4.16 -15.72
C TYR A 207 19.02 3.38 -15.09
N LEU A 208 18.90 2.06 -15.00
CA LEU A 208 19.93 1.19 -14.43
C LEU A 208 21.23 1.21 -15.29
N ALA A 209 21.12 1.32 -16.61
CA ALA A 209 22.28 1.42 -17.48
C ALA A 209 23.13 2.66 -17.21
N SER A 210 22.52 3.75 -16.71
CA SER A 210 23.25 4.95 -16.29
C SER A 210 24.04 4.78 -15.00
N LEU A 211 23.73 3.76 -14.19
CA LEU A 211 24.33 3.51 -12.87
C LEU A 211 25.20 2.27 -12.84
N CYS A 212 24.76 1.21 -13.51
CA CYS A 212 25.32 -0.13 -13.42
C CYS A 212 26.37 -0.40 -14.51
N ASN A 213 27.17 -1.41 -14.31
CA ASN A 213 28.15 -1.86 -15.29
C ASN A 213 27.47 -2.45 -16.52
N LYS A 214 26.56 -3.38 -16.30
CA LYS A 214 25.80 -4.07 -17.33
C LYS A 214 24.38 -4.33 -16.88
N VAL A 215 23.44 -4.21 -17.83
CA VAL A 215 22.02 -4.50 -17.61
C VAL A 215 21.58 -5.60 -18.57
N TYR A 216 21.09 -6.70 -18.06
CA TYR A 216 20.48 -7.76 -18.85
C TYR A 216 18.96 -7.60 -18.84
N MET A 217 18.34 -7.39 -20.01
CA MET A 217 16.89 -7.44 -20.12
C MET A 217 16.43 -8.87 -20.42
N ILE A 218 15.73 -9.50 -19.48
CA ILE A 218 15.19 -10.86 -19.66
C ILE A 218 13.79 -10.77 -20.24
N VAL A 219 13.65 -11.10 -21.51
CA VAL A 219 12.42 -10.91 -22.29
C VAL A 219 11.88 -12.26 -22.74
N ARG A 220 10.66 -12.60 -22.28
CA ARG A 220 10.01 -13.90 -22.55
C ARG A 220 9.72 -14.14 -24.03
N ARG A 221 9.53 -13.08 -24.82
CA ARG A 221 9.23 -13.13 -26.27
C ARG A 221 10.48 -12.78 -27.06
N ASP A 222 10.37 -12.84 -28.38
CA ASP A 222 11.38 -12.37 -29.35
C ASP A 222 11.16 -10.90 -29.77
N VAL A 223 10.21 -10.24 -29.13
CA VAL A 223 9.88 -8.83 -29.38
C VAL A 223 9.62 -8.09 -28.07
N LEU A 224 9.96 -6.81 -28.01
CA LEU A 224 9.52 -5.89 -26.97
C LEU A 224 8.08 -5.41 -27.29
N ARG A 225 7.31 -5.15 -26.24
CA ARG A 225 5.97 -4.50 -26.34
C ARG A 225 6.03 -3.00 -26.13
N ALA A 226 7.21 -2.49 -25.82
CA ALA A 226 7.48 -1.07 -25.64
C ALA A 226 7.26 -0.29 -26.94
N SER A 227 7.05 1.02 -26.84
CA SER A 227 7.01 1.93 -27.97
C SER A 227 8.30 1.87 -28.79
N ASP A 228 8.24 2.13 -30.10
CA ASP A 228 9.40 2.10 -30.98
C ASP A 228 10.52 3.01 -30.49
N ALA A 229 10.18 4.17 -29.94
CA ALA A 229 11.15 5.11 -29.38
C ALA A 229 11.93 4.50 -28.19
N MET A 230 11.24 3.80 -27.30
CA MET A 230 11.88 3.12 -26.16
C MET A 230 12.71 1.93 -26.60
N GLN A 231 12.22 1.15 -27.57
CA GLN A 231 12.98 0.05 -28.17
C GLN A 231 14.31 0.53 -28.76
N GLN A 232 14.28 1.63 -29.53
CA GLN A 232 15.48 2.21 -30.13
C GLN A 232 16.48 2.68 -29.06
N LYS A 233 16.01 3.35 -28.00
CA LYS A 233 16.87 3.77 -26.89
C LYS A 233 17.61 2.58 -26.26
N VAL A 234 16.87 1.52 -25.90
CA VAL A 234 17.46 0.32 -25.30
C VAL A 234 18.47 -0.33 -26.22
N ARG A 235 18.15 -0.49 -27.53
CA ARG A 235 19.06 -1.12 -28.51
C ARG A 235 20.32 -0.31 -28.77
N ASN A 236 20.27 1.02 -28.59
CA ASN A 236 21.40 1.93 -28.80
C ASN A 236 22.21 2.20 -27.51
N THR A 237 21.93 1.49 -26.44
CA THR A 237 22.66 1.63 -25.16
C THR A 237 23.64 0.48 -25.01
N ASP A 238 24.96 0.79 -25.06
CA ASP A 238 26.03 -0.18 -25.19
C ASP A 238 26.08 -1.23 -24.06
N ASN A 239 25.70 -0.85 -22.86
CA ASN A 239 25.73 -1.73 -21.70
C ASN A 239 24.40 -2.41 -21.39
N ILE A 240 23.42 -2.35 -22.30
CA ILE A 240 22.19 -3.15 -22.23
C ILE A 240 22.26 -4.34 -23.17
N GLU A 241 22.06 -5.53 -22.64
CA GLU A 241 21.96 -6.77 -23.42
C GLU A 241 20.57 -7.37 -23.26
N ILE A 242 19.89 -7.66 -24.39
CA ILE A 242 18.56 -8.25 -24.37
C ILE A 242 18.66 -9.76 -24.56
N LEU A 243 18.22 -10.49 -23.53
CA LEU A 243 18.10 -11.95 -23.56
C LEU A 243 16.67 -12.30 -24.01
N TRP A 244 16.55 -12.60 -25.31
CA TRP A 244 15.28 -12.95 -25.93
C TRP A 244 14.83 -14.36 -25.56
N LYS A 245 13.50 -14.62 -25.60
CA LYS A 245 12.89 -15.93 -25.32
C LYS A 245 13.39 -16.53 -24.01
N SER A 246 13.68 -15.66 -23.05
CA SER A 246 14.35 -16.02 -21.79
C SER A 246 13.43 -15.79 -20.60
N GLN A 247 13.51 -16.68 -19.62
CA GLN A 247 12.74 -16.62 -18.37
C GLN A 247 13.65 -16.97 -17.19
N VAL A 248 13.44 -16.30 -16.06
CA VAL A 248 14.07 -16.67 -14.80
C VAL A 248 13.36 -17.91 -14.26
N ARG A 249 14.14 -18.94 -13.87
CA ARG A 249 13.66 -20.20 -13.31
C ARG A 249 14.05 -20.41 -11.86
N GLY A 250 14.98 -19.66 -11.35
CA GLY A 250 15.44 -19.73 -9.97
C GLY A 250 16.48 -18.65 -9.69
N LEU A 251 16.78 -18.44 -8.44
CA LEU A 251 17.73 -17.48 -7.93
C LEU A 251 18.76 -18.20 -7.06
N TYR A 252 19.98 -17.67 -6.96
CA TYR A 252 21.00 -18.25 -6.11
C TYR A 252 21.85 -17.16 -5.45
N GLY A 253 22.42 -17.51 -4.31
CA GLY A 253 23.31 -16.69 -3.49
C GLY A 253 23.19 -17.07 -2.03
N ASP A 254 24.15 -16.69 -1.22
CA ASP A 254 24.19 -17.00 0.21
C ASP A 254 23.57 -15.88 1.06
N ASP A 255 24.28 -14.76 1.26
CA ASP A 255 23.83 -13.62 2.08
C ASP A 255 23.01 -12.59 1.28
N GLY A 256 22.96 -12.72 -0.04
CA GLY A 256 22.23 -11.88 -0.98
C GLY A 256 22.20 -12.51 -2.35
N LEU A 257 21.61 -11.82 -3.33
CA LEU A 257 21.52 -12.31 -4.69
C LEU A 257 22.90 -12.28 -5.37
N GLU A 258 23.37 -13.44 -5.85
CA GLU A 258 24.59 -13.59 -6.64
C GLU A 258 24.29 -13.95 -8.10
N GLY A 259 23.06 -14.33 -8.41
CA GLY A 259 22.64 -14.60 -9.76
C GLY A 259 21.29 -15.25 -9.92
N ALA A 260 20.93 -15.44 -11.19
CA ALA A 260 19.70 -16.08 -11.62
C ALA A 260 19.98 -17.30 -12.51
N ILE A 261 19.10 -18.28 -12.44
CA ILE A 261 19.04 -19.38 -13.40
C ILE A 261 18.08 -18.92 -14.51
N VAL A 262 18.61 -18.71 -15.70
CA VAL A 262 17.85 -18.24 -16.86
C VAL A 262 17.69 -19.38 -17.86
N GLU A 263 16.45 -19.62 -18.29
CA GLU A 263 16.14 -20.54 -19.36
C GLU A 263 15.95 -19.76 -20.67
N THR A 264 16.68 -20.13 -21.70
CA THR A 264 16.59 -19.58 -23.06
C THR A 264 16.42 -20.75 -24.04
N ASP A 265 15.34 -20.76 -24.83
CA ASP A 265 15.01 -21.81 -25.80
C ASP A 265 15.11 -23.23 -25.19
N GLY A 266 14.68 -23.41 -23.94
CA GLY A 266 14.66 -24.70 -23.21
C GLY A 266 16.00 -25.11 -22.59
N GLN A 267 17.04 -24.29 -22.71
CA GLN A 267 18.34 -24.52 -22.07
C GLN A 267 18.54 -23.56 -20.88
N THR A 268 18.93 -24.11 -19.75
CA THR A 268 19.21 -23.31 -18.55
C THR A 268 20.67 -22.95 -18.43
N SER A 269 20.93 -21.70 -18.05
CA SER A 269 22.28 -21.19 -17.75
C SER A 269 22.27 -20.33 -16.48
N LYS A 270 23.43 -20.19 -15.85
CA LYS A 270 23.60 -19.26 -14.73
C LYS A 270 24.00 -17.89 -15.26
N LEU A 271 23.28 -16.88 -14.84
CA LEU A 271 23.58 -15.47 -15.09
C LEU A 271 24.01 -14.83 -13.77
N ALA A 272 25.28 -14.43 -13.68
CA ALA A 272 25.81 -13.75 -12.50
C ALA A 272 25.33 -12.30 -12.49
N ILE A 273 24.55 -11.93 -11.49
CA ILE A 273 23.99 -10.58 -11.28
C ILE A 273 23.85 -10.32 -9.80
N SER A 274 24.02 -9.06 -9.41
CA SER A 274 23.83 -8.62 -8.01
C SER A 274 22.43 -8.12 -7.74
N GLY A 275 21.64 -7.79 -8.77
CA GLY A 275 20.29 -7.27 -8.66
C GLY A 275 19.37 -7.78 -9.76
N LEU A 276 18.13 -8.12 -9.41
CA LEU A 276 17.07 -8.51 -10.32
C LEU A 276 15.88 -7.57 -10.12
N PHE A 277 15.56 -6.79 -11.16
CA PHE A 277 14.45 -5.84 -11.14
C PHE A 277 13.24 -6.39 -11.89
N LEU A 278 12.09 -6.44 -11.22
CA LEU A 278 10.88 -7.04 -11.76
C LEU A 278 9.96 -5.97 -12.38
N ALA A 279 10.22 -5.63 -13.64
CA ALA A 279 9.42 -4.68 -14.41
C ALA A 279 8.26 -5.36 -15.16
N ILE A 280 7.53 -6.24 -14.47
CA ILE A 280 6.41 -7.03 -15.02
C ILE A 280 5.04 -6.46 -14.66
N GLY A 281 5.04 -5.28 -14.03
CA GLY A 281 3.87 -4.48 -13.70
C GLY A 281 3.45 -4.60 -12.25
N HIS A 282 2.43 -3.83 -11.91
CA HIS A 282 1.79 -3.78 -10.60
C HIS A 282 0.33 -4.17 -10.71
N HIS A 283 -0.28 -4.36 -9.57
CA HIS A 283 -1.70 -4.65 -9.44
C HIS A 283 -2.26 -3.67 -8.39
N PRO A 284 -3.09 -2.69 -8.79
CA PRO A 284 -3.70 -1.78 -7.83
C PRO A 284 -4.68 -2.53 -6.93
N ASN A 285 -4.62 -2.27 -5.62
CA ASN A 285 -5.48 -2.94 -4.63
C ASN A 285 -6.88 -2.30 -4.62
N SER A 286 -7.58 -2.43 -5.73
CA SER A 286 -8.86 -1.79 -6.04
C SER A 286 -10.03 -2.77 -6.20
N GLU A 287 -9.82 -4.10 -6.07
CA GLU A 287 -10.81 -5.12 -6.36
C GLU A 287 -12.11 -4.91 -5.61
N LEU A 288 -11.99 -4.53 -4.34
CA LEU A 288 -13.12 -4.28 -3.45
C LEU A 288 -14.05 -3.17 -3.95
N PHE A 289 -13.51 -2.23 -4.74
CA PHE A 289 -14.19 -1.02 -5.17
C PHE A 289 -14.61 -1.05 -6.64
N ARG A 290 -14.01 -1.92 -7.46
CA ARG A 290 -14.24 -2.01 -8.92
C ARG A 290 -15.70 -2.15 -9.36
N PRO A 291 -16.59 -2.81 -8.62
CA PRO A 291 -17.98 -2.92 -9.06
C PRO A 291 -18.69 -1.56 -9.22
N GLU A 292 -18.25 -0.53 -8.50
CA GLU A 292 -18.95 0.76 -8.44
C GLU A 292 -18.05 1.95 -8.79
N LEU A 293 -16.72 1.86 -8.57
CA LEU A 293 -15.77 2.90 -8.96
C LEU A 293 -15.27 2.70 -10.38
N ASN A 294 -15.16 3.81 -11.10
CA ASN A 294 -14.54 3.81 -12.42
C ASN A 294 -13.04 3.52 -12.28
N CYS A 295 -12.58 2.49 -12.96
CA CYS A 295 -11.18 2.11 -13.04
C CYS A 295 -10.72 2.07 -14.51
N ASP A 296 -9.43 2.21 -14.74
CA ASP A 296 -8.83 1.99 -16.05
C ASP A 296 -8.71 0.48 -16.38
N ASN A 297 -8.15 0.17 -17.55
CA ASN A 297 -7.99 -1.21 -18.01
C ASN A 297 -7.05 -2.06 -17.14
N GLU A 298 -6.17 -1.42 -16.36
CA GLU A 298 -5.24 -2.07 -15.45
C GLU A 298 -5.79 -2.16 -14.01
N GLY A 299 -6.91 -1.47 -13.77
CA GLY A 299 -7.64 -1.49 -12.50
C GLY A 299 -7.30 -0.33 -11.56
N TYR A 300 -6.55 0.67 -11.99
CA TYR A 300 -6.33 1.88 -11.20
C TYR A 300 -7.59 2.73 -11.12
N ILE A 301 -7.89 3.24 -9.93
CA ILE A 301 -9.08 4.08 -9.71
C ILE A 301 -8.89 5.41 -10.44
N ILE A 302 -9.87 5.76 -11.30
CA ILE A 302 -9.86 7.01 -12.05
C ILE A 302 -10.35 8.15 -11.15
N VAL A 303 -9.53 9.20 -11.03
CA VAL A 303 -9.86 10.43 -10.31
C VAL A 303 -10.02 11.61 -11.27
N LYS A 304 -10.79 12.61 -10.86
CA LYS A 304 -11.02 13.85 -11.63
C LYS A 304 -9.87 14.84 -11.43
N HIS A 305 -8.80 14.72 -12.22
CA HIS A 305 -7.70 15.66 -12.13
C HIS A 305 -8.12 17.14 -12.28
N PRO A 306 -7.54 18.06 -11.47
CA PRO A 306 -6.43 17.87 -10.53
C PRO A 306 -6.86 17.42 -9.13
N THR A 307 -8.14 17.15 -8.88
CA THR A 307 -8.63 16.65 -7.59
C THR A 307 -8.39 15.14 -7.43
N THR A 308 -8.73 14.63 -6.24
CA THR A 308 -8.70 13.20 -5.93
C THR A 308 -10.09 12.57 -5.88
N GLU A 309 -11.12 13.32 -6.36
CA GLU A 309 -12.49 12.86 -6.44
C GLU A 309 -12.66 11.70 -7.41
N THR A 310 -13.41 10.70 -6.99
CA THR A 310 -13.84 9.61 -7.86
C THR A 310 -15.16 9.94 -8.57
N ASN A 311 -15.77 8.96 -9.23
CA ASN A 311 -17.14 9.09 -9.79
C ASN A 311 -18.24 9.10 -8.70
N ILE A 312 -17.93 8.72 -7.46
CA ILE A 312 -18.90 8.68 -6.35
C ILE A 312 -18.66 9.87 -5.41
N PRO A 313 -19.70 10.70 -5.13
CA PRO A 313 -19.59 11.82 -4.20
C PRO A 313 -19.13 11.40 -2.81
N GLY A 314 -18.19 12.12 -2.22
CA GLY A 314 -17.62 11.82 -0.89
C GLY A 314 -16.58 10.70 -0.89
N VAL A 315 -16.23 10.11 -2.06
CA VAL A 315 -15.19 9.10 -2.20
C VAL A 315 -14.01 9.67 -2.95
N PHE A 316 -12.83 9.57 -2.32
CA PHE A 316 -11.55 10.06 -2.82
C PHE A 316 -10.55 8.90 -2.92
N ALA A 317 -9.67 8.94 -3.91
CA ALA A 317 -8.61 7.95 -4.05
C ALA A 317 -7.24 8.62 -4.17
N CYS A 318 -6.23 8.06 -3.50
CA CYS A 318 -4.87 8.61 -3.47
C CYS A 318 -3.81 7.51 -3.29
N GLY A 319 -2.56 7.85 -3.61
CA GLY A 319 -1.46 6.89 -3.65
C GLY A 319 -1.54 5.98 -4.86
N ASP A 320 -0.79 4.90 -4.81
CA ASP A 320 -0.57 4.03 -5.96
C ASP A 320 -1.83 3.31 -6.46
N VAL A 321 -2.91 3.28 -5.68
CA VAL A 321 -4.21 2.74 -6.16
C VAL A 321 -4.83 3.58 -7.27
N ALA A 322 -4.42 4.85 -7.39
CA ALA A 322 -4.87 5.82 -8.40
C ALA A 322 -3.70 6.44 -9.21
N ASP A 323 -2.47 5.96 -9.02
CA ASP A 323 -1.28 6.41 -9.74
C ASP A 323 -0.62 5.25 -10.51
N PRO A 324 -0.92 5.09 -11.80
CA PRO A 324 -0.30 4.07 -12.62
C PRO A 324 1.15 4.42 -13.06
N ILE A 325 1.62 5.64 -12.79
CA ILE A 325 2.85 6.19 -13.40
C ILE A 325 4.01 6.24 -12.40
N TYR A 326 3.89 7.02 -11.34
CA TYR A 326 5.04 7.37 -10.49
C TYR A 326 5.34 6.33 -9.42
N ARG A 327 4.34 5.91 -8.64
CA ARG A 327 4.47 4.94 -7.55
C ARG A 327 5.65 5.23 -6.63
N GLN A 328 5.75 6.48 -6.18
CA GLN A 328 6.78 6.96 -5.27
C GLN A 328 6.15 7.37 -3.93
N ALA A 329 6.87 7.14 -2.83
CA ALA A 329 6.41 7.49 -1.49
C ALA A 329 6.00 8.97 -1.37
N ILE A 330 6.79 9.87 -1.97
CA ILE A 330 6.53 11.31 -1.91
C ILE A 330 5.33 11.71 -2.78
N SER A 331 5.13 11.12 -3.97
CA SER A 331 3.95 11.37 -4.79
C SER A 331 2.69 10.83 -4.13
N ALA A 332 2.78 9.66 -3.50
CA ALA A 332 1.70 9.07 -2.71
C ALA A 332 1.32 9.96 -1.53
N ALA A 333 2.30 10.43 -0.74
CA ALA A 333 2.09 11.38 0.35
C ALA A 333 1.44 12.68 -0.14
N GLY A 334 1.94 13.26 -1.24
CA GLY A 334 1.37 14.47 -1.84
C GLY A 334 -0.09 14.29 -2.29
N SER A 335 -0.44 13.12 -2.83
CA SER A 335 -1.82 12.81 -3.20
C SER A 335 -2.73 12.61 -1.98
N GLY A 336 -2.21 12.02 -0.90
CA GLY A 336 -2.90 11.92 0.39
C GLY A 336 -3.25 13.28 1.00
N CYS A 337 -2.31 14.23 0.94
CA CYS A 337 -2.58 15.61 1.32
C CYS A 337 -3.75 16.21 0.52
N ARG A 338 -3.74 16.04 -0.82
CA ARG A 338 -4.84 16.53 -1.68
C ARG A 338 -6.16 15.88 -1.32
N ALA A 339 -6.19 14.57 -1.10
CA ALA A 339 -7.40 13.82 -0.75
C ALA A 339 -8.06 14.35 0.55
N ALA A 340 -7.26 14.62 1.57
CA ALA A 340 -7.77 15.21 2.81
C ALA A 340 -8.32 16.62 2.60
N MET A 341 -7.68 17.44 1.77
CA MET A 341 -8.16 18.79 1.44
C MET A 341 -9.45 18.78 0.62
N ASP A 342 -9.55 17.86 -0.34
CA ASP A 342 -10.76 17.68 -1.15
C ASP A 342 -11.91 17.15 -0.28
N ALA A 343 -11.63 16.20 0.62
CA ALA A 343 -12.57 15.70 1.61
C ALA A 343 -13.13 16.82 2.51
N LYS A 344 -12.26 17.73 2.97
CA LYS A 344 -12.67 18.89 3.75
C LYS A 344 -13.61 19.81 2.98
N ARG A 345 -13.26 20.16 1.72
CA ARG A 345 -14.10 20.99 0.85
C ARG A 345 -15.47 20.36 0.62
N TYR A 346 -15.49 19.02 0.38
CA TYR A 346 -16.74 18.29 0.20
C TYR A 346 -17.63 18.39 1.45
N LEU A 347 -17.07 18.13 2.64
CA LEU A 347 -17.84 18.21 3.89
C LEU A 347 -18.33 19.63 4.20
N ASP A 348 -17.58 20.65 3.81
CA ASP A 348 -17.99 22.06 3.99
C ASP A 348 -19.12 22.46 3.01
N SER A 349 -19.34 21.69 1.96
CA SER A 349 -20.38 21.93 0.96
C SER A 349 -21.70 21.20 1.27
N LEU A 350 -21.73 20.30 2.27
CA LEU A 350 -22.92 19.60 2.74
C LEU A 350 -23.72 20.42 3.74
#